data_6b303aa0567b953d049bf17e6bf3d55b
#
_entry.id   6b303aa0567b953d049bf17e6bf3d55b
#
_cell.length_a   1.000
_cell.length_b   1.000
_cell.length_c   1.000
_cell.angle_alpha   90.00
_cell.angle_beta   90.00
_cell.angle_gamma   90.00
#
_symmetry.space_group_name_H-M   'P 1'
#
loop_
_entity.id
_entity.type
_entity.pdbx_description
1 polymer ?
#
loop_
_entity_poly.entity_id
_entity_poly.type
_entity_poly.pdbx_seq_one_letter_code
_entity_poly.pdbx_strand_id
1 'polypeptide(L)'
;MEKIKEPIDVVILNAGGVIGKTAAKITPSGMNELAATNILGNVILVEELIKRDNLRKTVLSVSAEAVPGVKMLGVKPVSMRTSSVDEFAAVLDGSYFGKKFNALQAYAYVKYAETMWTLSMARKYPKLKFVVVSPGNTKGTQAPDSLPPPMRFMLKFVMMPIVFPLMGGMVHTLDVGAKRFVDAISDERYKSGVFYASKEGKLSGDMVDQSTFFTDLKNTSFQDNANDAIHHFINYGQFFASAQGKFTGN
;
A
#
# COMPACT_ATOMS: atom_id res chain seq x y z
N MET A 1 -7.46 20.35 4.41
CA MET A 1 -6.04 20.80 4.52
C MET A 1 -5.91 22.21 5.10
N GLU A 2 -6.82 23.15 4.84
CA GLU A 2 -6.77 24.50 5.43
C GLU A 2 -6.81 24.55 6.96
N LYS A 3 -7.29 23.49 7.60
CA LYS A 3 -7.39 23.40 9.08
C LYS A 3 -6.11 22.96 9.78
N ILE A 4 -5.11 22.44 9.04
CA ILE A 4 -3.83 22.02 9.62
C ILE A 4 -2.91 23.23 9.66
N LYS A 5 -2.79 23.85 10.84
CA LYS A 5 -2.00 25.07 11.07
C LYS A 5 -0.58 24.77 11.54
N GLU A 6 -0.37 23.64 12.21
CA GLU A 6 0.93 23.26 12.77
C GLU A 6 1.62 22.21 11.92
N PRO A 7 2.94 22.27 11.80
CA PRO A 7 3.70 21.26 11.08
C PRO A 7 3.57 19.88 11.72
N ILE A 8 3.51 18.87 10.87
CA ILE A 8 3.37 17.46 11.22
C ILE A 8 4.74 16.80 11.19
N ASP A 9 5.15 16.18 12.29
CA ASP A 9 6.40 15.42 12.33
C ASP A 9 6.29 14.07 11.63
N VAL A 10 5.17 13.38 11.79
CA VAL A 10 4.97 12.01 11.29
C VAL A 10 3.59 11.85 10.64
N VAL A 11 3.58 11.29 9.45
CA VAL A 11 2.34 10.85 8.78
C VAL A 11 2.39 9.32 8.62
N ILE A 12 1.33 8.63 9.05
CA ILE A 12 1.15 7.20 8.85
C ILE A 12 0.03 6.98 7.84
N LEU A 13 0.39 6.50 6.65
CA LEU A 13 -0.53 6.21 5.56
C LEU A 13 -1.12 4.81 5.74
N ASN A 14 -2.03 4.67 6.71
CA ASN A 14 -2.63 3.39 7.07
C ASN A 14 -4.04 3.18 6.46
N ALA A 15 -4.67 4.23 5.97
CA ALA A 15 -5.97 4.13 5.34
C ALA A 15 -5.90 3.31 4.06
N GLY A 16 -6.72 2.27 3.96
CA GLY A 16 -6.75 1.36 2.83
C GLY A 16 -7.06 -0.07 3.25
N GLY A 17 -7.00 -0.99 2.31
CA GLY A 17 -7.23 -2.41 2.55
C GLY A 17 -7.79 -3.13 1.32
N VAL A 18 -8.07 -4.43 1.48
CA VAL A 18 -8.77 -5.21 0.46
C VAL A 18 -10.25 -4.82 0.46
N ILE A 19 -10.71 -4.22 -0.63
CA ILE A 19 -12.12 -3.91 -0.85
C ILE A 19 -12.78 -5.15 -1.49
N GLY A 20 -13.98 -5.47 -1.04
CA GLY A 20 -14.70 -6.66 -1.51
C GLY A 20 -15.29 -6.51 -2.93
N LYS A 21 -16.62 -6.51 -3.01
CA LYS A 21 -17.37 -6.61 -4.31
C LYS A 21 -17.15 -5.41 -5.25
N THR A 22 -16.79 -4.25 -4.77
CA THR A 22 -16.64 -3.02 -5.57
C THR A 22 -15.21 -2.77 -6.03
N ALA A 23 -14.25 -3.61 -5.66
CA ALA A 23 -12.82 -3.42 -5.92
C ALA A 23 -12.48 -3.09 -7.39
N ALA A 24 -13.20 -3.69 -8.34
CA ALA A 24 -13.01 -3.47 -9.79
C ALA A 24 -13.83 -2.31 -10.36
N LYS A 25 -14.67 -1.63 -9.56
CA LYS A 25 -15.47 -0.49 -10.03
C LYS A 25 -14.56 0.69 -10.32
N ILE A 26 -14.78 1.34 -11.46
CA ILE A 26 -13.98 2.52 -11.86
C ILE A 26 -14.53 3.77 -11.17
N THR A 27 -13.64 4.54 -10.58
CA THR A 27 -13.92 5.82 -9.94
C THR A 27 -13.89 6.98 -10.97
N PRO A 28 -14.39 8.17 -10.63
CA PRO A 28 -14.29 9.34 -11.50
C PRO A 28 -12.85 9.74 -11.88
N SER A 29 -11.85 9.33 -11.08
CA SER A 29 -10.44 9.55 -11.43
C SER A 29 -9.89 8.58 -12.50
N GLY A 30 -10.68 7.59 -12.91
CA GLY A 30 -10.24 6.54 -13.82
C GLY A 30 -9.56 5.34 -13.15
N MET A 31 -9.20 5.44 -11.87
CA MET A 31 -8.70 4.31 -11.10
C MET A 31 -9.82 3.34 -10.74
N ASN A 32 -9.49 2.05 -10.58
CA ASN A 32 -10.41 1.15 -9.89
C ASN A 32 -10.53 1.52 -8.40
N GLU A 33 -11.65 1.17 -7.78
CA GLU A 33 -11.96 1.58 -6.39
C GLU A 33 -10.91 1.06 -5.39
N LEU A 34 -10.33 -0.11 -5.64
CA LEU A 34 -9.26 -0.67 -4.81
C LEU A 34 -8.01 0.21 -4.84
N ALA A 35 -7.55 0.63 -6.02
CA ALA A 35 -6.39 1.50 -6.18
C ALA A 35 -6.67 2.91 -5.62
N ALA A 36 -7.83 3.48 -5.95
CA ALA A 36 -8.21 4.80 -5.46
C ALA A 36 -8.25 4.88 -3.92
N THR A 37 -8.84 3.88 -3.26
CA THR A 37 -8.94 3.83 -1.79
C THR A 37 -7.56 3.69 -1.12
N ASN A 38 -6.64 2.94 -1.74
CA ASN A 38 -5.32 2.69 -1.12
C ASN A 38 -4.29 3.78 -1.46
N ILE A 39 -4.43 4.50 -2.58
CA ILE A 39 -3.35 5.35 -3.11
C ILE A 39 -3.73 6.83 -3.16
N LEU A 40 -4.87 7.20 -3.76
CA LEU A 40 -5.15 8.61 -4.07
C LEU A 40 -5.07 9.54 -2.87
N GLY A 41 -5.80 9.20 -1.80
CA GLY A 41 -5.81 10.03 -0.59
C GLY A 41 -4.46 10.14 0.08
N ASN A 42 -3.70 9.04 0.09
CA ASN A 42 -2.37 8.95 0.68
C ASN A 42 -1.37 9.84 -0.08
N VAL A 43 -1.33 9.73 -1.40
CA VAL A 43 -0.42 10.49 -2.25
C VAL A 43 -0.73 11.99 -2.19
N ILE A 44 -1.99 12.37 -2.41
CA ILE A 44 -2.42 13.77 -2.38
C ILE A 44 -2.14 14.42 -1.00
N LEU A 45 -2.40 13.68 0.09
CA LEU A 45 -2.13 14.18 1.45
C LEU A 45 -0.65 14.51 1.64
N VAL A 46 0.24 13.56 1.30
CA VAL A 46 1.69 13.74 1.50
C VAL A 46 2.23 14.87 0.63
N GLU A 47 1.87 14.91 -0.64
CA GLU A 47 2.35 15.93 -1.58
C GLU A 47 1.87 17.33 -1.21
N GLU A 48 0.62 17.47 -0.77
CA GLU A 48 0.11 18.75 -0.27
C GLU A 48 0.79 19.20 1.03
N LEU A 49 1.13 18.27 1.94
CA LEU A 49 1.89 18.59 3.15
C LEU A 49 3.31 19.05 2.80
N ILE A 50 3.98 18.38 1.87
CA ILE A 50 5.32 18.77 1.40
C ILE A 50 5.26 20.14 0.70
N LYS A 51 4.33 20.33 -0.21
CA LYS A 51 4.14 21.60 -0.95
C LYS A 51 3.92 22.79 -0.03
N ARG A 52 3.29 22.58 1.13
CA ARG A 52 3.01 23.62 2.13
C ARG A 52 4.09 23.75 3.20
N ASP A 53 5.19 23.00 3.09
CA ASP A 53 6.24 22.90 4.10
C ASP A 53 5.72 22.52 5.50
N ASN A 54 4.67 21.68 5.52
CA ASN A 54 3.99 21.26 6.74
C ASN A 54 4.38 19.85 7.21
N LEU A 55 5.32 19.18 6.55
CA LEU A 55 5.82 17.86 6.91
C LEU A 55 7.31 17.93 7.28
N ARG A 56 7.67 17.49 8.48
CA ARG A 56 9.02 17.72 9.02
C ARG A 56 9.95 16.52 9.03
N LYS A 57 9.45 15.29 9.31
CA LYS A 57 10.35 14.16 9.60
C LYS A 57 10.03 12.92 8.79
N THR A 58 8.88 12.27 9.04
CA THR A 58 8.66 10.89 8.58
C THR A 58 7.31 10.69 7.90
N VAL A 59 7.33 10.01 6.76
CA VAL A 59 6.19 9.36 6.14
C VAL A 59 6.36 7.85 6.27
N LEU A 60 5.43 7.19 6.95
CA LEU A 60 5.34 5.75 7.00
C LEU A 60 4.17 5.29 6.13
N SER A 61 4.48 4.60 5.04
CA SER A 61 3.47 3.95 4.19
C SER A 61 3.23 2.51 4.64
N VAL A 62 1.96 2.17 4.86
CA VAL A 62 1.58 0.82 5.27
C VAL A 62 1.34 -0.05 4.04
N SER A 63 2.25 -0.98 3.79
CA SER A 63 2.15 -2.00 2.76
C SER A 63 1.62 -3.33 3.31
N ALA A 64 1.83 -4.43 2.62
CA ALA A 64 1.30 -5.73 2.99
C ALA A 64 2.27 -6.88 2.69
N GLU A 65 2.18 -7.95 3.47
CA GLU A 65 2.88 -9.23 3.21
C GLU A 65 2.48 -9.85 1.85
N ALA A 66 1.36 -9.38 1.28
CA ALA A 66 0.89 -9.82 -0.03
C ALA A 66 1.83 -9.42 -1.19
N VAL A 67 2.64 -8.36 -1.03
CA VAL A 67 3.57 -7.88 -2.08
C VAL A 67 4.64 -8.94 -2.41
N PRO A 68 5.40 -9.48 -1.44
CA PRO A 68 6.30 -10.61 -1.70
C PRO A 68 5.57 -11.94 -1.91
N GLY A 69 4.24 -11.95 -1.75
CA GLY A 69 3.40 -13.13 -1.92
C GLY A 69 3.19 -13.92 -0.64
N VAL A 70 2.03 -14.57 -0.56
CA VAL A 70 1.65 -15.44 0.57
C VAL A 70 1.19 -16.78 0.01
N LYS A 71 2.13 -17.69 -0.20
CA LYS A 71 1.88 -19.01 -0.82
C LYS A 71 0.71 -19.75 -0.19
N MET A 72 0.60 -19.70 1.15
CA MET A 72 -0.46 -20.37 1.90
C MET A 72 -1.87 -19.83 1.59
N LEU A 73 -1.99 -18.54 1.24
CA LEU A 73 -3.25 -17.90 0.86
C LEU A 73 -3.47 -17.90 -0.66
N GLY A 74 -2.60 -18.59 -1.43
CA GLY A 74 -2.66 -18.61 -2.88
C GLY A 74 -2.29 -17.27 -3.54
N VAL A 75 -1.75 -16.32 -2.78
CA VAL A 75 -1.27 -15.03 -3.29
C VAL A 75 0.14 -15.22 -3.83
N LYS A 76 0.28 -15.06 -5.13
CA LYS A 76 1.58 -15.11 -5.80
C LYS A 76 2.36 -13.82 -5.52
N PRO A 77 3.69 -13.85 -5.48
CA PRO A 77 4.51 -12.63 -5.51
C PRO A 77 4.08 -11.74 -6.68
N VAL A 78 4.16 -10.43 -6.47
CA VAL A 78 3.95 -9.48 -7.57
C VAL A 78 5.04 -9.73 -8.61
N SER A 79 4.64 -9.83 -9.87
CA SER A 79 5.54 -10.00 -11.00
C SER A 79 4.95 -9.25 -12.19
N MET A 80 5.57 -8.14 -12.54
CA MET A 80 5.23 -7.33 -13.71
C MET A 80 6.17 -7.68 -14.86
N ARG A 81 5.72 -7.52 -16.10
CA ARG A 81 6.53 -7.88 -17.28
C ARG A 81 7.57 -6.83 -17.60
N THR A 82 7.22 -5.57 -17.48
CA THR A 82 8.03 -4.42 -17.87
C THR A 82 8.18 -3.40 -16.75
N SER A 83 7.25 -3.38 -15.81
CA SER A 83 7.09 -2.32 -14.80
C SER A 83 7.12 -0.91 -15.43
N SER A 84 6.57 -0.79 -16.65
CA SER A 84 6.42 0.50 -17.35
C SER A 84 5.29 1.32 -16.74
N VAL A 85 5.25 2.61 -17.08
CA VAL A 85 4.15 3.52 -16.70
C VAL A 85 2.81 2.94 -17.12
N ASP A 86 2.70 2.45 -18.37
CA ASP A 86 1.44 1.86 -18.89
C ASP A 86 1.04 0.59 -18.13
N GLU A 87 2.01 -0.24 -17.73
CA GLU A 87 1.71 -1.47 -16.98
C GLU A 87 1.26 -1.15 -15.55
N PHE A 88 1.87 -0.15 -14.88
CA PHE A 88 1.37 0.36 -13.61
C PHE A 88 -0.01 1.01 -13.77
N ALA A 89 -0.24 1.79 -14.82
CA ALA A 89 -1.54 2.39 -15.10
C ALA A 89 -2.62 1.31 -15.27
N ALA A 90 -2.31 0.22 -15.99
CA ALA A 90 -3.21 -0.93 -16.15
C ALA A 90 -3.53 -1.65 -14.83
N VAL A 91 -2.60 -1.67 -13.87
CA VAL A 91 -2.88 -2.13 -12.50
C VAL A 91 -3.86 -1.19 -11.80
N LEU A 92 -3.65 0.11 -11.92
CA LEU A 92 -4.42 1.13 -11.22
C LEU A 92 -5.85 1.28 -11.75
N ASP A 93 -6.07 1.09 -13.06
CA ASP A 93 -7.43 1.06 -13.64
C ASP A 93 -8.07 -0.33 -13.63
N GLY A 94 -7.29 -1.38 -13.33
CA GLY A 94 -7.75 -2.76 -13.22
C GLY A 94 -7.71 -3.55 -14.53
N SER A 95 -7.38 -2.96 -15.66
CA SER A 95 -7.32 -3.63 -16.97
C SER A 95 -6.25 -4.74 -17.01
N TYR A 96 -5.19 -4.62 -16.20
CA TYR A 96 -4.16 -5.64 -16.02
C TYR A 96 -4.73 -7.03 -15.67
N PHE A 97 -5.81 -7.07 -14.89
CA PHE A 97 -6.38 -8.32 -14.37
C PHE A 97 -7.44 -8.93 -15.30
N GLY A 98 -7.94 -8.17 -16.27
CA GLY A 98 -8.95 -8.60 -17.22
C GLY A 98 -10.20 -9.20 -16.54
N LYS A 99 -10.80 -10.22 -17.17
CA LYS A 99 -12.02 -10.88 -16.67
C LYS A 99 -11.82 -11.71 -15.39
N LYS A 100 -10.57 -11.97 -14.98
CA LYS A 100 -10.22 -12.78 -13.81
C LYS A 100 -9.77 -11.91 -12.63
N PHE A 101 -10.42 -10.77 -12.43
CA PHE A 101 -10.10 -9.87 -11.31
C PHE A 101 -10.25 -10.60 -9.97
N ASN A 102 -9.14 -10.76 -9.28
CA ASN A 102 -9.08 -11.27 -7.90
C ASN A 102 -8.64 -10.15 -6.96
N ALA A 103 -9.54 -9.70 -6.10
CA ALA A 103 -9.30 -8.54 -5.24
C ALA A 103 -8.06 -8.69 -4.34
N LEU A 104 -7.78 -9.89 -3.83
CA LEU A 104 -6.61 -10.12 -2.98
C LEU A 104 -5.30 -10.07 -3.78
N GLN A 105 -5.28 -10.66 -4.98
CA GLN A 105 -4.13 -10.57 -5.87
C GLN A 105 -3.95 -9.13 -6.39
N ALA A 106 -5.04 -8.46 -6.79
CA ALA A 106 -5.01 -7.07 -7.22
C ALA A 106 -4.51 -6.14 -6.11
N TYR A 107 -4.92 -6.39 -4.86
CA TYR A 107 -4.44 -5.66 -3.70
C TYR A 107 -2.91 -5.73 -3.54
N ALA A 108 -2.30 -6.90 -3.79
CA ALA A 108 -0.85 -7.03 -3.76
C ALA A 108 -0.17 -6.10 -4.79
N TYR A 109 -0.70 -6.02 -6.02
CA TYR A 109 -0.17 -5.14 -7.07
C TYR A 109 -0.39 -3.65 -6.76
N VAL A 110 -1.55 -3.29 -6.21
CA VAL A 110 -1.85 -1.92 -5.76
C VAL A 110 -0.89 -1.50 -4.64
N LYS A 111 -0.67 -2.36 -3.65
CA LYS A 111 0.30 -2.11 -2.57
C LYS A 111 1.74 -2.08 -3.06
N TYR A 112 2.07 -2.83 -4.11
CA TYR A 112 3.35 -2.72 -4.78
C TYR A 112 3.53 -1.35 -5.45
N ALA A 113 2.54 -0.86 -6.20
CA ALA A 113 2.59 0.46 -6.81
C ALA A 113 2.75 1.58 -5.76
N GLU A 114 2.00 1.53 -4.65
CA GLU A 114 2.15 2.47 -3.52
C GLU A 114 3.54 2.37 -2.87
N THR A 115 4.06 1.15 -2.70
CA THR A 115 5.42 0.93 -2.20
C THR A 115 6.45 1.59 -3.12
N MET A 116 6.39 1.35 -4.43
CA MET A 116 7.32 1.93 -5.40
C MET A 116 7.27 3.45 -5.43
N TRP A 117 6.05 4.04 -5.34
CA TRP A 117 5.89 5.47 -5.17
C TRP A 117 6.60 5.98 -3.90
N THR A 118 6.41 5.32 -2.76
CA THR A 118 7.04 5.72 -1.50
C THR A 118 8.58 5.69 -1.60
N LEU A 119 9.13 4.68 -2.27
CA LEU A 119 10.57 4.55 -2.51
C LEU A 119 11.09 5.65 -3.47
N SER A 120 10.30 6.05 -4.47
CA SER A 120 10.62 7.19 -5.33
C SER A 120 10.65 8.50 -4.52
N MET A 121 9.67 8.71 -3.63
CA MET A 121 9.60 9.88 -2.76
C MET A 121 10.80 9.97 -1.80
N ALA A 122 11.28 8.85 -1.29
CA ALA A 122 12.49 8.80 -0.45
C ALA A 122 13.72 9.38 -1.17
N ARG A 123 13.84 9.13 -2.48
CA ARG A 123 14.94 9.69 -3.31
C ARG A 123 14.73 11.16 -3.67
N LYS A 124 13.46 11.54 -3.93
CA LYS A 124 13.10 12.93 -4.29
C LYS A 124 13.23 13.89 -3.10
N TYR A 125 12.98 13.41 -1.88
CA TYR A 125 12.98 14.22 -0.65
C TYR A 125 13.91 13.65 0.43
N PRO A 126 15.24 13.72 0.22
CA PRO A 126 16.23 13.08 1.11
C PRO A 126 16.28 13.67 2.52
N LYS A 127 15.68 14.84 2.76
CA LYS A 127 15.54 15.43 4.10
C LYS A 127 14.42 14.82 4.92
N LEU A 128 13.50 14.09 4.30
CA LEU A 128 12.41 13.37 4.94
C LEU A 128 12.70 11.87 4.96
N LYS A 129 12.27 11.20 6.01
CA LYS A 129 12.30 9.74 6.08
C LYS A 129 11.02 9.19 5.45
N PHE A 130 11.14 8.46 4.35
CA PHE A 130 10.05 7.68 3.76
C PHE A 130 10.33 6.21 4.01
N VAL A 131 9.51 5.54 4.78
CA VAL A 131 9.67 4.12 5.10
C VAL A 131 8.38 3.36 4.82
N VAL A 132 8.51 2.16 4.29
CA VAL A 132 7.38 1.27 4.00
C VAL A 132 7.39 0.12 4.99
N VAL A 133 6.24 -0.18 5.59
CA VAL A 133 6.13 -1.23 6.62
C VAL A 133 4.90 -2.08 6.38
N SER A 134 5.04 -3.40 6.47
CA SER A 134 3.91 -4.29 6.65
C SER A 134 3.63 -4.53 8.13
N PRO A 135 2.39 -4.36 8.61
CA PRO A 135 2.02 -4.73 9.99
C PRO A 135 2.10 -6.22 10.25
N GLY A 136 2.24 -7.04 9.21
CA GLY A 136 2.14 -8.50 9.31
C GLY A 136 0.71 -8.98 9.48
N ASN A 137 0.56 -10.31 9.67
CA ASN A 137 -0.75 -10.91 9.93
C ASN A 137 -1.14 -10.70 11.40
N THR A 138 -2.00 -9.73 11.64
CA THR A 138 -2.36 -9.25 12.99
C THR A 138 -3.73 -9.74 13.39
N LYS A 139 -3.85 -10.40 14.56
CA LYS A 139 -5.13 -10.81 15.15
C LYS A 139 -6.01 -9.61 15.47
N GLY A 140 -7.33 -9.78 15.34
CA GLY A 140 -8.31 -8.76 15.74
C GLY A 140 -8.53 -7.64 14.72
N THR A 141 -7.88 -7.70 13.54
CA THR A 141 -8.17 -6.77 12.44
C THR A 141 -9.40 -7.21 11.65
N GLN A 142 -10.05 -6.25 10.97
CA GLN A 142 -11.21 -6.52 10.10
C GLN A 142 -10.81 -6.99 8.69
N ALA A 143 -9.53 -7.15 8.40
CA ALA A 143 -9.05 -7.58 7.08
C ALA A 143 -9.75 -8.85 6.54
N PRO A 144 -10.05 -9.88 7.37
CA PRO A 144 -10.80 -11.05 6.92
C PRO A 144 -12.23 -10.75 6.45
N ASP A 145 -12.85 -9.65 6.89
CA ASP A 145 -14.25 -9.33 6.58
C ASP A 145 -14.47 -8.97 5.10
N SER A 146 -13.42 -8.56 4.42
CA SER A 146 -13.43 -8.27 2.98
C SER A 146 -13.43 -9.54 2.11
N LEU A 147 -13.20 -10.71 2.68
CA LEU A 147 -13.09 -11.98 1.95
C LEU A 147 -14.48 -12.61 1.69
N PRO A 148 -14.63 -13.43 0.63
CA PRO A 148 -15.83 -14.23 0.40
C PRO A 148 -16.18 -15.10 1.63
N PRO A 149 -17.49 -15.33 1.92
CA PRO A 149 -17.93 -16.01 3.14
C PRO A 149 -17.21 -17.32 3.48
N PRO A 150 -16.99 -18.28 2.55
CA PRO A 150 -16.32 -19.54 2.90
C PRO A 150 -14.84 -19.32 3.27
N MET A 151 -14.15 -18.42 2.56
CA MET A 151 -12.75 -18.08 2.85
C MET A 151 -12.62 -17.31 4.16
N ARG A 152 -13.53 -16.38 4.42
CA ARG A 152 -13.62 -15.64 5.69
C ARG A 152 -13.83 -16.59 6.88
N PHE A 153 -14.76 -17.53 6.76
CA PHE A 153 -15.02 -18.55 7.79
C PHE A 153 -13.76 -19.38 8.05
N MET A 154 -13.15 -19.91 7.00
CA MET A 154 -11.94 -20.73 7.12
C MET A 154 -10.80 -19.93 7.78
N LEU A 155 -10.59 -18.68 7.35
CA LEU A 155 -9.53 -17.83 7.91
C LEU A 155 -9.77 -17.49 9.39
N LYS A 156 -10.99 -17.03 9.74
CA LYS A 156 -11.31 -16.60 11.12
C LYS A 156 -11.37 -17.75 12.13
N PHE A 157 -11.93 -18.88 11.73
CA PHE A 157 -12.26 -19.95 12.69
C PHE A 157 -11.31 -21.15 12.63
N VAL A 158 -10.52 -21.31 11.57
CA VAL A 158 -9.59 -22.42 11.43
C VAL A 158 -8.14 -21.93 11.34
N MET A 159 -7.83 -21.10 10.34
CA MET A 159 -6.45 -20.70 10.08
C MET A 159 -5.88 -19.83 11.20
N MET A 160 -6.57 -18.76 11.57
CA MET A 160 -6.09 -17.81 12.60
C MET A 160 -5.99 -18.44 14.01
N PRO A 161 -6.98 -19.16 14.55
CA PRO A 161 -6.91 -19.67 15.90
C PRO A 161 -6.15 -21.00 16.02
N ILE A 162 -6.09 -21.81 14.99
CA ILE A 162 -5.56 -23.18 15.06
C ILE A 162 -4.27 -23.32 14.23
N VAL A 163 -4.36 -23.11 12.92
CA VAL A 163 -3.25 -23.44 12.00
C VAL A 163 -2.07 -22.49 12.17
N PHE A 164 -2.30 -21.18 12.16
CA PHE A 164 -1.23 -20.20 12.22
C PHE A 164 -0.42 -20.23 13.52
N PRO A 165 -1.02 -20.39 14.71
CA PRO A 165 -0.25 -20.58 15.94
C PRO A 165 0.63 -21.82 15.93
N LEU A 166 0.15 -22.95 15.37
CA LEU A 166 0.91 -24.19 15.26
C LEU A 166 2.09 -24.08 14.30
N MET A 167 1.98 -23.26 13.25
CA MET A 167 3.04 -23.08 12.26
C MET A 167 4.15 -22.11 12.70
N GLY A 168 3.94 -21.34 13.76
CA GLY A 168 4.87 -20.33 14.26
C GLY A 168 5.22 -19.24 13.22
N GLY A 169 5.29 -17.99 13.64
CA GLY A 169 5.62 -16.86 12.76
C GLY A 169 4.57 -16.53 11.71
N MET A 170 3.29 -16.91 11.91
CA MET A 170 2.22 -16.68 10.94
C MET A 170 1.17 -15.68 11.43
N VAL A 171 1.17 -15.35 12.72
CA VAL A 171 0.24 -14.39 13.31
C VAL A 171 0.82 -13.79 14.60
N HIS A 172 0.46 -12.54 14.88
CA HIS A 172 0.79 -11.87 16.14
C HIS A 172 -0.37 -11.00 16.66
N THR A 173 -0.21 -10.44 17.85
CA THR A 173 -1.21 -9.56 18.48
C THR A 173 -1.22 -8.18 17.82
N LEU A 174 -2.27 -7.40 18.08
CA LEU A 174 -2.40 -6.02 17.59
C LEU A 174 -1.23 -5.15 18.08
N ASP A 175 -0.84 -5.29 19.35
CA ASP A 175 0.26 -4.50 19.92
C ASP A 175 1.59 -4.75 19.20
N VAL A 176 1.87 -6.00 18.82
CA VAL A 176 3.08 -6.35 18.06
C VAL A 176 3.02 -5.76 16.65
N GLY A 177 1.86 -5.81 16.00
CA GLY A 177 1.67 -5.18 14.69
C GLY A 177 1.82 -3.66 14.73
N ALA A 178 1.23 -3.00 15.74
CA ALA A 178 1.36 -1.56 15.95
C ALA A 178 2.80 -1.15 16.32
N LYS A 179 3.47 -1.96 17.14
CA LYS A 179 4.87 -1.73 17.50
C LYS A 179 5.80 -1.66 16.29
N ARG A 180 5.54 -2.40 15.22
CA ARG A 180 6.31 -2.32 13.98
C ARG A 180 6.32 -0.90 13.40
N PHE A 181 5.20 -0.19 13.47
CA PHE A 181 5.12 1.20 13.00
C PHE A 181 5.93 2.14 13.89
N VAL A 182 5.79 2.00 15.22
CA VAL A 182 6.54 2.81 16.19
C VAL A 182 8.04 2.58 16.00
N ASP A 183 8.48 1.34 15.92
CA ASP A 183 9.89 0.99 15.72
C ASP A 183 10.41 1.57 14.39
N ALA A 184 9.65 1.45 13.31
CA ALA A 184 10.07 1.97 12.01
C ALA A 184 10.18 3.51 11.98
N ILE A 185 9.44 4.22 12.82
CA ILE A 185 9.51 5.69 12.94
C ILE A 185 10.71 6.10 13.80
N SER A 186 10.89 5.48 14.97
CA SER A 186 11.79 5.94 16.03
C SER A 186 13.18 5.28 16.05
N ASP A 187 13.31 4.07 15.48
CA ASP A 187 14.55 3.30 15.50
C ASP A 187 15.36 3.54 14.22
N GLU A 188 16.62 3.95 14.39
CA GLU A 188 17.53 4.26 13.30
C GLU A 188 17.93 3.06 12.43
N ARG A 189 17.67 1.83 12.87
CA ARG A 189 17.85 0.62 12.05
C ARG A 189 16.97 0.61 10.81
N TYR A 190 15.79 1.24 10.89
CA TYR A 190 14.86 1.35 9.77
C TYR A 190 15.16 2.59 8.94
N LYS A 191 15.69 2.37 7.75
CA LYS A 191 16.19 3.43 6.87
C LYS A 191 15.10 3.95 5.94
N SER A 192 15.28 5.19 5.49
CA SER A 192 14.48 5.78 4.40
C SER A 192 14.69 5.02 3.10
N GLY A 193 13.65 4.90 2.29
CA GLY A 193 13.71 4.23 1.00
C GLY A 193 13.76 2.70 1.09
N VAL A 194 13.28 2.11 2.19
CA VAL A 194 13.28 0.65 2.39
C VAL A 194 11.87 0.16 2.76
N PHE A 195 11.50 -0.99 2.20
CA PHE A 195 10.31 -1.73 2.58
C PHE A 195 10.67 -2.83 3.58
N TYR A 196 10.09 -2.75 4.77
CA TYR A 196 10.25 -3.73 5.85
C TYR A 196 8.97 -4.56 6.03
N ALA A 197 9.11 -5.88 5.99
CA ALA A 197 8.05 -6.85 6.27
C ALA A 197 8.63 -8.09 6.94
N SER A 198 7.81 -9.09 7.23
CA SER A 198 8.27 -10.34 7.83
C SER A 198 9.30 -11.06 6.96
N LYS A 199 10.10 -11.94 7.55
CA LYS A 199 11.03 -12.81 6.81
C LYS A 199 10.28 -13.65 5.77
N GLU A 200 10.96 -14.03 4.71
CA GLU A 200 10.40 -14.85 3.63
C GLU A 200 9.64 -16.07 4.18
N GLY A 201 8.43 -16.29 3.69
CA GLY A 201 7.56 -17.39 4.13
C GLY A 201 6.92 -17.21 5.50
N LYS A 202 7.13 -16.08 6.17
CA LYS A 202 6.46 -15.73 7.44
C LYS A 202 5.50 -14.56 7.26
N LEU A 203 4.50 -14.47 8.12
CA LEU A 203 3.52 -13.38 8.14
C LEU A 203 3.58 -12.58 9.45
N SER A 204 4.53 -12.91 10.32
CA SER A 204 4.78 -12.23 11.60
C SER A 204 6.25 -12.45 12.04
N GLY A 205 6.64 -11.87 13.17
CA GLY A 205 8.01 -11.94 13.70
C GLY A 205 8.83 -10.70 13.31
N ASP A 206 10.14 -10.84 13.21
CA ASP A 206 11.04 -9.74 12.92
C ASP A 206 10.83 -9.17 11.51
N MET A 207 10.93 -7.85 11.40
CA MET A 207 10.94 -7.18 10.11
C MET A 207 12.33 -7.21 9.47
N VAL A 208 12.37 -7.50 8.18
CA VAL A 208 13.59 -7.49 7.37
C VAL A 208 13.38 -6.65 6.10
N ASP A 209 14.48 -6.14 5.55
CA ASP A 209 14.48 -5.45 4.27
C ASP A 209 14.06 -6.41 3.14
N GLN A 210 12.92 -6.11 2.52
CA GLN A 210 12.34 -6.94 1.47
C GLN A 210 13.14 -6.90 0.17
N SER A 211 13.96 -5.89 -0.05
CA SER A 211 14.81 -5.79 -1.24
C SER A 211 15.93 -6.85 -1.30
N THR A 212 16.13 -7.60 -0.21
CA THR A 212 17.10 -8.71 -0.17
C THR A 212 16.63 -9.91 -1.00
N PHE A 213 15.34 -10.08 -1.19
CA PHE A 213 14.77 -11.18 -1.98
C PHE A 213 13.69 -10.72 -3.00
N PHE A 214 13.31 -9.46 -2.98
CA PHE A 214 12.47 -8.84 -3.99
C PHE A 214 13.22 -7.65 -4.62
N THR A 215 14.13 -7.98 -5.54
CA THR A 215 15.15 -7.07 -6.09
C THR A 215 14.57 -5.89 -6.88
N ASP A 216 13.36 -6.04 -7.45
CA ASP A 216 12.66 -4.98 -8.17
C ASP A 216 12.48 -3.71 -7.33
N LEU A 217 12.40 -3.85 -6.00
CA LEU A 217 12.32 -2.72 -5.08
C LEU A 217 13.51 -1.74 -5.19
N LYS A 218 14.68 -2.22 -5.66
CA LYS A 218 15.88 -1.41 -5.88
C LYS A 218 15.91 -0.71 -7.25
N ASN A 219 15.02 -1.08 -8.15
CA ASN A 219 14.99 -0.52 -9.49
C ASN A 219 14.37 0.88 -9.49
N THR A 220 15.20 1.90 -9.61
CA THR A 220 14.78 3.30 -9.57
C THR A 220 13.85 3.67 -10.72
N SER A 221 14.02 3.08 -11.91
CA SER A 221 13.12 3.31 -13.03
C SER A 221 11.72 2.76 -12.75
N PHE A 222 11.61 1.59 -12.10
CA PHE A 222 10.30 1.05 -11.73
C PHE A 222 9.61 1.92 -10.67
N GLN A 223 10.38 2.46 -9.72
CA GLN A 223 9.86 3.40 -8.72
C GLN A 223 9.33 4.68 -9.38
N ASP A 224 10.04 5.23 -10.35
CA ASP A 224 9.63 6.44 -11.06
C ASP A 224 8.44 6.18 -11.98
N ASN A 225 8.41 5.03 -12.66
CA ASN A 225 7.27 4.62 -13.49
C ASN A 225 5.97 4.48 -12.67
N ALA A 226 6.04 3.91 -11.47
CA ALA A 226 4.89 3.82 -10.57
C ALA A 226 4.40 5.21 -10.14
N ASN A 227 5.34 6.10 -9.79
CA ASN A 227 5.03 7.49 -9.47
C ASN A 227 4.30 8.20 -10.63
N ASP A 228 4.82 8.07 -11.84
CA ASP A 228 4.26 8.73 -13.01
C ASP A 228 2.88 8.18 -13.39
N ALA A 229 2.68 6.86 -13.28
CA ALA A 229 1.39 6.23 -13.47
C ALA A 229 0.34 6.73 -12.46
N ILE A 230 0.70 6.89 -11.18
CA ILE A 230 -0.21 7.42 -10.15
C ILE A 230 -0.58 8.88 -10.47
N HIS A 231 0.40 9.71 -10.87
CA HIS A 231 0.16 11.11 -11.20
C HIS A 231 -0.71 11.30 -12.44
N HIS A 232 -0.65 10.39 -13.41
CA HIS A 232 -1.57 10.40 -14.54
C HIS A 232 -3.04 10.46 -14.06
N PHE A 233 -3.42 9.63 -13.09
CA PHE A 233 -4.79 9.60 -12.57
C PHE A 233 -5.13 10.76 -11.63
N ILE A 234 -4.16 11.28 -10.88
CA ILE A 234 -4.37 12.47 -10.03
C ILE A 234 -4.68 13.69 -10.89
N ASN A 235 -3.90 13.92 -11.95
CA ASN A 235 -4.08 15.02 -12.86
C ASN A 235 -5.41 14.93 -13.63
N TYR A 236 -5.77 13.72 -14.07
CA TYR A 236 -7.06 13.46 -14.72
C TYR A 236 -8.23 13.76 -13.79
N GLY A 237 -8.19 13.30 -12.55
CA GLY A 237 -9.22 13.56 -11.54
C GLY A 237 -9.40 15.05 -11.22
N GLN A 238 -8.31 15.81 -11.13
CA GLN A 238 -8.36 17.26 -10.93
C GLN A 238 -8.99 17.99 -12.11
N PHE A 239 -8.70 17.55 -13.34
CA PHE A 239 -9.32 18.10 -14.55
C PHE A 239 -10.85 17.92 -14.53
N PHE A 240 -11.35 16.73 -14.19
CA PHE A 240 -12.78 16.45 -14.10
C PHE A 240 -13.46 17.24 -13.00
N ALA A 241 -12.87 17.35 -11.82
CA ALA A 241 -13.42 18.14 -10.71
C ALA A 241 -13.55 19.63 -11.10
N SER A 242 -12.56 20.19 -11.78
CA SER A 242 -12.59 21.57 -12.25
C SER A 242 -13.60 21.81 -13.37
N ALA A 243 -13.83 20.82 -14.25
CA ALA A 243 -14.83 20.89 -15.30
C ALA A 243 -16.27 20.83 -14.73
N GLN A 244 -16.53 19.96 -13.76
CA GLN A 244 -17.85 19.88 -13.11
C GLN A 244 -18.18 21.12 -12.28
N GLY A 245 -17.20 21.74 -11.59
CA GLY A 245 -17.40 22.98 -10.85
C GLY A 245 -17.78 24.17 -11.73
N LYS A 246 -17.44 24.15 -13.02
CA LYS A 246 -17.87 25.17 -14.00
C LYS A 246 -19.31 25.01 -14.50
N PHE A 247 -19.89 23.82 -14.34
CA PHE A 247 -21.27 23.56 -14.77
C PHE A 247 -22.33 23.73 -13.66
N THR A 248 -21.91 23.85 -12.40
CA THR A 248 -22.81 24.06 -11.24
C THR A 248 -22.87 25.50 -10.74
N GLY A 249 -22.20 26.43 -11.40
CA GLY A 249 -22.13 27.85 -11.10
C GLY A 249 -22.90 28.72 -12.10
N ASN A 250 -24.21 28.44 -12.26
CA ASN A 250 -25.19 29.38 -12.86
C ASN A 250 -26.49 29.31 -12.05
#